data_9860d0d5178349305e926623c34b931e
#
_entry.id   9860d0d5178349305e926623c34b931e
#
_cell.length_a   1.000
_cell.length_b   1.000
_cell.length_c   1.000
_cell.angle_alpha   90.00
_cell.angle_beta   90.00
_cell.angle_gamma   90.00
#
_symmetry.space_group_name_H-M   'P 1'
#
loop_
_entity.id
_entity.type
_entity.pdbx_description
1 polymer ?
#
loop_
_entity_poly.entity_id
_entity_poly.type
_entity_poly.pdbx_seq_one_letter_code
_entity_poly.pdbx_strand_id
1 'polypeptide(L)'
;MGGFGNFAISFSVISVLSGCMTLYGFGLGTGGPAVMMWGWAGVGLFVLLVALALAEVTSAYPTSGALYYMADRLGGRRWGWYTGWLNLLGLLGAIAGIDYGAALFTGALLNLRFGFEPTPGSTFLIFLAILVVHAALNLFGVRLVSVLNSISVWWHLAGVASIVGVLAFVPDHHRSPSFVFTEFVNDTGWHNPLYVAAIGLLLAQYTFSGYDASAHLSEETANASVSAARGIVRAVWVSWIAGFVLLAGLTFAIQDYAGAQDSATGVPPAQIMIDALGTSGATALLLIVIVAQLFCGNAEVAATSRMVFAFSRDNALPGSALWRKVSARTRTPVPAVWLSVGLAAVIALPSLYSTTAYGAVTAINVIGITPAYAIPVLLRLRAGDRFTPGPWNLGRWSRPVGWIAVTWVAFVTILFCLPQASPVTVDSMNYASAALAVVLILATAWWYAARGSYGTPSAAHQPEDAVVAGS
;
A
#
# COMPACT_ATOMS: atom_id res chain seq x y z
N MET A 1 -11.16 6.69 -17.58
CA MET A 1 -9.81 7.31 -17.61
C MET A 1 -8.95 6.68 -18.70
N GLY A 2 -7.86 7.34 -19.17
CA GLY A 2 -6.89 6.73 -20.08
C GLY A 2 -5.83 5.90 -19.36
N GLY A 3 -4.94 5.23 -20.13
CA GLY A 3 -3.88 4.38 -19.57
C GLY A 3 -2.91 5.10 -18.64
N PHE A 4 -2.61 6.39 -18.87
CA PHE A 4 -1.80 7.18 -17.94
C PHE A 4 -2.52 7.40 -16.61
N GLY A 5 -3.81 7.75 -16.61
CA GLY A 5 -4.57 7.91 -15.37
C GLY A 5 -4.70 6.61 -14.57
N ASN A 6 -4.78 5.47 -15.26
CA ASN A 6 -4.79 4.17 -14.60
C ASN A 6 -3.43 3.81 -13.99
N PHE A 7 -2.31 4.07 -14.68
CA PHE A 7 -0.97 3.98 -14.09
C PHE A 7 -0.82 4.92 -12.88
N ALA A 8 -1.31 6.16 -13.02
CA ALA A 8 -1.14 7.19 -12.01
C ALA A 8 -1.76 6.81 -10.66
N ILE A 9 -2.88 6.07 -10.64
CA ILE A 9 -3.49 5.67 -9.38
C ILE A 9 -2.63 4.64 -8.64
N SER A 10 -2.16 3.58 -9.28
CA SER A 10 -1.28 2.61 -8.65
C SER A 10 0.05 3.23 -8.22
N PHE A 11 0.62 4.13 -9.03
CA PHE A 11 1.83 4.85 -8.66
C PHE A 11 1.62 5.76 -7.43
N SER A 12 0.47 6.44 -7.36
CA SER A 12 0.10 7.29 -6.23
C SER A 12 -0.12 6.49 -4.94
N VAL A 13 -0.65 5.27 -5.05
CA VAL A 13 -0.85 4.39 -3.90
C VAL A 13 0.47 3.81 -3.40
N ILE A 14 1.37 3.32 -4.27
CA ILE A 14 2.70 2.85 -3.87
C ILE A 14 3.47 3.96 -3.14
N SER A 15 3.43 5.19 -3.64
CA SER A 15 4.00 6.39 -3.04
C SER A 15 5.28 6.20 -2.24
N VAL A 16 6.43 6.24 -2.91
CA VAL A 16 7.73 6.13 -2.23
C VAL A 16 7.95 7.24 -1.19
N LEU A 17 7.38 8.44 -1.41
CA LEU A 17 7.41 9.54 -0.44
C LEU A 17 6.48 9.31 0.77
N SER A 18 5.59 8.32 0.70
CA SER A 18 4.81 7.88 1.86
C SER A 18 5.49 6.68 2.53
N GLY A 19 5.55 5.55 1.86
CA GLY A 19 5.97 4.29 2.46
C GLY A 19 7.43 4.29 2.95
N CYS A 20 8.39 4.73 2.11
CA CYS A 20 9.79 4.81 2.51
C CYS A 20 10.00 5.77 3.69
N MET A 21 9.34 6.94 3.65
CA MET A 21 9.47 7.93 4.72
C MET A 21 8.86 7.45 6.03
N THR A 22 7.67 6.83 5.96
CA THR A 22 6.93 6.37 7.14
C THR A 22 7.67 5.27 7.91
N LEU A 23 8.23 4.28 7.21
CA LEU A 23 8.95 3.15 7.82
C LEU A 23 10.47 3.34 7.86
N TYR A 24 10.99 4.53 7.53
CA TYR A 24 12.41 4.80 7.56
C TYR A 24 13.03 4.55 8.94
N GLY A 25 12.38 5.03 10.01
CA GLY A 25 12.83 4.80 11.38
C GLY A 25 12.84 3.32 11.76
N PHE A 26 11.84 2.55 11.33
CA PHE A 26 11.84 1.09 11.49
C PHE A 26 13.06 0.46 10.79
N GLY A 27 13.38 0.89 9.58
CA GLY A 27 14.54 0.43 8.83
C GLY A 27 15.88 0.76 9.51
N LEU A 28 16.01 1.96 10.11
CA LEU A 28 17.22 2.34 10.85
C LEU A 28 17.52 1.37 11.98
N GLY A 29 16.56 0.98 12.81
CA GLY A 29 16.74 0.07 13.94
C GLY A 29 16.68 -1.42 13.56
N THR A 30 16.26 -1.76 12.34
CA THR A 30 16.01 -3.15 11.92
C THR A 30 16.84 -3.50 10.70
N GLY A 31 18.11 -3.79 10.92
CA GLY A 31 19.10 -4.08 9.92
C GLY A 31 19.83 -2.85 9.36
N GLY A 32 19.39 -1.64 9.69
CA GLY A 32 20.05 -0.40 9.34
C GLY A 32 20.14 -0.11 7.85
N PRO A 33 21.05 0.81 7.44
CA PRO A 33 21.24 1.22 6.06
C PRO A 33 21.42 0.05 5.08
N ALA A 34 22.22 -0.94 5.42
CA ALA A 34 22.48 -2.09 4.54
C ALA A 34 21.20 -2.84 4.18
N VAL A 35 20.36 -3.15 5.19
CA VAL A 35 19.10 -3.88 4.96
C VAL A 35 18.09 -3.01 4.22
N MET A 36 18.03 -1.71 4.51
CA MET A 36 17.17 -0.79 3.74
C MET A 36 17.52 -0.79 2.26
N MET A 37 18.81 -0.68 1.89
CA MET A 37 19.23 -0.58 0.49
C MET A 37 19.11 -1.92 -0.25
N TRP A 38 19.69 -2.99 0.29
CA TRP A 38 19.64 -4.31 -0.37
C TRP A 38 18.27 -4.96 -0.27
N GLY A 39 17.56 -4.75 0.84
CA GLY A 39 16.17 -5.16 1.01
C GLY A 39 15.26 -4.49 -0.01
N TRP A 40 15.41 -3.17 -0.23
CA TRP A 40 14.67 -2.46 -1.27
C TRP A 40 14.93 -3.02 -2.66
N ALA A 41 16.20 -3.24 -3.02
CA ALA A 41 16.56 -3.80 -4.31
C ALA A 41 15.98 -5.22 -4.51
N GLY A 42 16.14 -6.09 -3.51
CA GLY A 42 15.66 -7.48 -3.56
C GLY A 42 14.15 -7.60 -3.55
N VAL A 43 13.47 -6.93 -2.61
CA VAL A 43 12.00 -6.92 -2.51
C VAL A 43 11.39 -6.34 -3.78
N GLY A 44 11.92 -5.23 -4.30
CA GLY A 44 11.43 -4.62 -5.53
C GLY A 44 11.49 -5.57 -6.74
N LEU A 45 12.55 -6.37 -6.86
CA LEU A 45 12.65 -7.40 -7.87
C LEU A 45 11.54 -8.46 -7.73
N PHE A 46 11.34 -9.00 -6.52
CA PHE A 46 10.32 -10.02 -6.30
C PHE A 46 8.90 -9.46 -6.46
N VAL A 47 8.64 -8.23 -5.97
CA VAL A 47 7.35 -7.57 -6.17
C VAL A 47 7.08 -7.28 -7.64
N LEU A 48 8.11 -6.95 -8.43
CA LEU A 48 7.94 -6.81 -9.89
C LEU A 48 7.50 -8.14 -10.53
N LEU A 49 8.03 -9.27 -10.09
CA LEU A 49 7.58 -10.59 -10.56
C LEU A 49 6.14 -10.89 -10.14
N VAL A 50 5.75 -10.52 -8.91
CA VAL A 50 4.35 -10.62 -8.46
C VAL A 50 3.45 -9.73 -9.31
N ALA A 51 3.86 -8.49 -9.57
CA ALA A 51 3.12 -7.53 -10.40
C ALA A 51 2.95 -8.02 -11.85
N LEU A 52 3.98 -8.62 -12.43
CA LEU A 52 3.92 -9.25 -13.76
C LEU A 52 2.91 -10.41 -13.79
N ALA A 53 2.97 -11.30 -12.80
CA ALA A 53 2.03 -12.42 -12.71
C ALA A 53 0.58 -11.96 -12.49
N LEU A 54 0.36 -10.96 -11.62
CA LEU A 54 -0.95 -10.38 -11.37
C LEU A 54 -1.49 -9.63 -12.59
N ALA A 55 -0.64 -8.89 -13.30
CA ALA A 55 -1.01 -8.17 -14.52
C ALA A 55 -1.54 -9.10 -15.62
N GLU A 56 -0.99 -10.33 -15.74
CA GLU A 56 -1.50 -11.33 -16.68
C GLU A 56 -2.94 -11.74 -16.33
N VAL A 57 -3.23 -11.97 -15.05
CA VAL A 57 -4.58 -12.32 -14.60
C VAL A 57 -5.53 -11.13 -14.75
N THR A 58 -5.06 -9.91 -14.42
CA THR A 58 -5.84 -8.67 -14.58
C THR A 58 -6.21 -8.43 -16.05
N SER A 59 -5.30 -8.73 -16.99
CA SER A 59 -5.57 -8.61 -18.42
C SER A 59 -6.69 -9.52 -18.90
N ALA A 60 -6.82 -10.71 -18.30
CA ALA A 60 -7.88 -11.66 -18.61
C ALA A 60 -9.23 -11.27 -17.96
N TYR A 61 -9.19 -10.64 -16.77
CA TYR A 61 -10.38 -10.31 -15.98
C TYR A 61 -10.36 -8.86 -15.46
N PRO A 62 -10.52 -7.85 -16.34
CA PRO A 62 -10.41 -6.44 -15.97
C PRO A 62 -11.72 -5.88 -15.37
N THR A 63 -11.96 -6.13 -14.08
CA THR A 63 -13.17 -5.68 -13.37
C THR A 63 -12.81 -4.96 -12.06
N SER A 64 -13.71 -4.10 -11.55
CA SER A 64 -13.51 -3.40 -10.26
C SER A 64 -13.47 -4.34 -9.06
N GLY A 65 -14.00 -5.55 -9.17
CA GLY A 65 -13.83 -6.60 -8.17
C GLY A 65 -12.38 -7.09 -8.07
N ALA A 66 -11.55 -6.83 -9.09
CA ALA A 66 -10.14 -7.15 -9.12
C ALA A 66 -9.82 -8.54 -8.57
N LEU A 67 -9.05 -8.62 -7.50
CA LEU A 67 -8.50 -9.85 -6.95
C LEU A 67 -9.55 -10.90 -6.57
N TYR A 68 -10.62 -10.48 -5.88
CA TYR A 68 -11.64 -11.46 -5.45
C TYR A 68 -12.44 -12.01 -6.63
N TYR A 69 -12.72 -11.18 -7.63
CA TYR A 69 -13.39 -11.61 -8.85
C TYR A 69 -12.53 -12.59 -9.65
N MET A 70 -11.24 -12.29 -9.80
CA MET A 70 -10.28 -13.19 -10.45
C MET A 70 -10.22 -14.54 -9.73
N ALA A 71 -10.16 -14.52 -8.39
CA ALA A 71 -10.13 -15.74 -7.57
C ALA A 71 -11.44 -16.52 -7.67
N ASP A 72 -12.59 -15.87 -7.72
CA ASP A 72 -13.89 -16.50 -7.92
C ASP A 72 -13.97 -17.19 -9.27
N ARG A 73 -13.58 -16.52 -10.36
CA ARG A 73 -13.59 -17.06 -11.72
C ARG A 73 -12.66 -18.24 -11.90
N LEU A 74 -11.50 -18.23 -11.28
CA LEU A 74 -10.48 -19.27 -11.43
C LEU A 74 -10.63 -20.43 -10.43
N GLY A 75 -11.15 -20.20 -9.25
CA GLY A 75 -11.20 -21.16 -8.15
C GLY A 75 -12.58 -21.38 -7.52
N GLY A 76 -13.56 -20.55 -7.91
CA GLY A 76 -14.93 -20.59 -7.40
C GLY A 76 -15.15 -19.76 -6.14
N ARG A 77 -16.42 -19.70 -5.73
CA ARG A 77 -16.97 -18.74 -4.72
C ARG A 77 -16.20 -18.68 -3.39
N ARG A 78 -15.66 -19.79 -2.89
CA ARG A 78 -14.90 -19.79 -1.64
C ARG A 78 -13.57 -19.06 -1.78
N TRP A 79 -12.87 -19.24 -2.90
CA TRP A 79 -11.63 -18.54 -3.18
C TRP A 79 -11.86 -17.03 -3.34
N GLY A 80 -12.92 -16.65 -4.08
CA GLY A 80 -13.33 -15.25 -4.19
C GLY A 80 -13.62 -14.62 -2.83
N TRP A 81 -14.36 -15.34 -1.98
CA TRP A 81 -14.71 -14.90 -0.64
C TRP A 81 -13.49 -14.54 0.22
N TYR A 82 -12.60 -15.51 0.42
CA TYR A 82 -11.42 -15.28 1.28
C TYR A 82 -10.45 -14.29 0.67
N THR A 83 -10.26 -14.27 -0.64
CA THR A 83 -9.46 -13.25 -1.32
C THR A 83 -10.04 -11.86 -1.11
N GLY A 84 -11.35 -11.70 -1.17
CA GLY A 84 -12.03 -10.43 -0.92
C GLY A 84 -11.84 -9.91 0.51
N TRP A 85 -11.97 -10.77 1.51
CA TRP A 85 -11.76 -10.39 2.90
C TRP A 85 -10.30 -10.06 3.23
N LEU A 86 -9.34 -10.81 2.66
CA LEU A 86 -7.91 -10.51 2.77
C LEU A 86 -7.56 -9.18 2.11
N ASN A 87 -8.04 -8.97 0.88
CA ASN A 87 -7.83 -7.71 0.15
C ASN A 87 -8.42 -6.53 0.90
N LEU A 88 -9.66 -6.65 1.41
CA LEU A 88 -10.30 -5.60 2.21
C LEU A 88 -9.50 -5.27 3.47
N LEU A 89 -9.02 -6.27 4.22
CA LEU A 89 -8.18 -6.06 5.39
C LEU A 89 -6.90 -5.27 5.03
N GLY A 90 -6.23 -5.69 3.95
CA GLY A 90 -5.02 -5.03 3.48
C GLY A 90 -5.24 -3.59 3.06
N LEU A 91 -6.28 -3.31 2.27
CA LEU A 91 -6.63 -1.95 1.82
C LEU A 91 -7.01 -1.04 2.98
N LEU A 92 -7.77 -1.53 3.96
CA LEU A 92 -8.12 -0.76 5.17
C LEU A 92 -6.89 -0.48 6.04
N GLY A 93 -5.98 -1.46 6.16
CA GLY A 93 -4.68 -1.28 6.82
C GLY A 93 -3.80 -0.27 6.08
N ALA A 94 -3.88 -0.21 4.74
CA ALA A 94 -3.19 0.79 3.93
C ALA A 94 -3.69 2.20 4.21
N ILE A 95 -5.01 2.46 4.17
CA ILE A 95 -5.58 3.77 4.51
C ILE A 95 -5.12 4.18 5.91
N ALA A 96 -5.27 3.28 6.90
CA ALA A 96 -4.89 3.56 8.27
C ALA A 96 -3.39 3.90 8.41
N GLY A 97 -2.50 3.12 7.77
CA GLY A 97 -1.06 3.31 7.83
C GLY A 97 -0.59 4.58 7.12
N ILE A 98 -1.10 4.86 5.91
CA ILE A 98 -0.75 6.04 5.11
C ILE A 98 -1.19 7.32 5.81
N ASP A 99 -2.46 7.40 6.21
CA ASP A 99 -3.03 8.64 6.75
C ASP A 99 -2.56 8.91 8.17
N TYR A 100 -2.28 7.86 8.96
CA TYR A 100 -1.62 8.04 10.26
C TYR A 100 -0.16 8.47 10.10
N GLY A 101 0.57 7.94 9.11
CA GLY A 101 1.88 8.42 8.71
C GLY A 101 1.86 9.90 8.34
N ALA A 102 0.90 10.32 7.50
CA ALA A 102 0.71 11.74 7.15
C ALA A 102 0.43 12.62 8.38
N ALA A 103 -0.30 12.10 9.39
CA ALA A 103 -0.54 12.80 10.64
C ALA A 103 0.75 12.96 11.47
N LEU A 104 1.62 11.94 11.51
CA LEU A 104 2.93 12.02 12.18
C LEU A 104 3.81 13.10 11.54
N PHE A 105 3.94 13.10 10.20
CA PHE A 105 4.72 14.11 9.47
C PHE A 105 4.13 15.51 9.62
N THR A 106 2.81 15.64 9.65
CA THR A 106 2.12 16.92 9.93
C THR A 106 2.42 17.39 11.35
N GLY A 107 2.38 16.51 12.35
CA GLY A 107 2.77 16.80 13.73
C GLY A 107 4.21 17.28 13.83
N ALA A 108 5.15 16.60 13.14
CA ALA A 108 6.56 17.02 13.08
C ALA A 108 6.74 18.41 12.47
N LEU A 109 6.01 18.71 11.38
CA LEU A 109 6.02 20.05 10.78
C LEU A 109 5.47 21.13 11.73
N LEU A 110 4.39 20.85 12.43
CA LEU A 110 3.79 21.76 13.40
C LEU A 110 4.72 21.98 14.61
N ASN A 111 5.40 20.93 15.06
CA ASN A 111 6.44 21.03 16.09
C ASN A 111 7.56 21.97 15.63
N LEU A 112 8.12 21.73 14.45
CA LEU A 112 9.24 22.49 13.90
C LEU A 112 8.93 23.98 13.71
N ARG A 113 7.69 24.33 13.34
CA ARG A 113 7.33 25.72 13.00
C ARG A 113 6.65 26.49 14.12
N PHE A 114 5.94 25.81 15.00
CA PHE A 114 5.06 26.46 15.99
C PHE A 114 5.31 25.95 17.42
N GLY A 115 6.29 25.05 17.64
CA GLY A 115 6.54 24.44 18.95
C GLY A 115 5.40 23.55 19.44
N PHE A 116 4.56 23.04 18.53
CA PHE A 116 3.50 22.11 18.86
C PHE A 116 4.09 20.77 19.31
N GLU A 117 3.74 20.30 20.49
CA GLU A 117 4.16 18.99 20.99
C GLU A 117 3.13 17.91 20.62
N PRO A 118 3.44 17.01 19.65
CA PRO A 118 2.53 15.98 19.25
C PRO A 118 2.31 14.98 20.39
N THR A 119 1.05 14.70 20.68
CA THR A 119 0.63 13.60 21.57
C THR A 119 -0.08 12.53 20.76
N PRO A 120 -0.20 11.26 21.25
CA PRO A 120 -1.00 10.25 20.56
C PRO A 120 -2.43 10.73 20.22
N GLY A 121 -3.07 11.44 21.14
CA GLY A 121 -4.41 12.00 20.92
C GLY A 121 -4.45 13.10 19.86
N SER A 122 -3.52 14.05 19.86
CA SER A 122 -3.47 15.08 18.82
C SER A 122 -3.10 14.53 17.45
N THR A 123 -2.18 13.57 17.37
CA THR A 123 -1.86 12.85 16.13
C THR A 123 -3.07 12.11 15.59
N PHE A 124 -3.83 11.44 16.45
CA PHE A 124 -5.06 10.76 16.06
C PHE A 124 -6.14 11.74 15.57
N LEU A 125 -6.26 12.93 16.16
CA LEU A 125 -7.18 13.97 15.66
C LEU A 125 -6.76 14.49 14.28
N ILE A 126 -5.47 14.72 14.04
CA ILE A 126 -4.96 15.09 12.71
C ILE A 126 -5.27 13.98 11.71
N PHE A 127 -5.04 12.72 12.07
CA PHE A 127 -5.40 11.56 11.26
C PHE A 127 -6.90 11.51 10.90
N LEU A 128 -7.79 11.72 11.86
CA LEU A 128 -9.23 11.78 11.58
C LEU A 128 -9.60 12.93 10.66
N ALA A 129 -8.97 14.09 10.81
CA ALA A 129 -9.17 15.23 9.91
C ALA A 129 -8.74 14.89 8.47
N ILE A 130 -7.59 14.21 8.29
CA ILE A 130 -7.10 13.73 6.99
C ILE A 130 -8.10 12.75 6.38
N LEU A 131 -8.60 11.77 7.14
CA LEU A 131 -9.62 10.82 6.67
C LEU A 131 -10.89 11.51 6.19
N VAL A 132 -11.37 12.52 6.91
CA VAL A 132 -12.55 13.31 6.51
C VAL A 132 -12.30 14.07 5.21
N VAL A 133 -11.11 14.67 5.04
CA VAL A 133 -10.72 15.35 3.80
C VAL A 133 -10.67 14.36 2.64
N HIS A 134 -10.06 13.19 2.80
CA HIS A 134 -10.00 12.16 1.75
C HIS A 134 -11.40 11.63 1.42
N ALA A 135 -12.25 11.40 2.43
CA ALA A 135 -13.65 11.05 2.18
C ALA A 135 -14.33 12.13 1.33
N ALA A 136 -14.25 13.41 1.74
CA ALA A 136 -14.87 14.52 1.02
C ALA A 136 -14.38 14.59 -0.44
N LEU A 137 -13.07 14.53 -0.69
CA LEU A 137 -12.50 14.55 -2.05
C LEU A 137 -13.04 13.40 -2.92
N ASN A 138 -13.21 12.20 -2.35
CA ASN A 138 -13.74 11.05 -3.06
C ASN A 138 -15.25 11.12 -3.33
N LEU A 139 -15.99 12.04 -2.68
CA LEU A 139 -17.41 12.29 -2.97
C LEU A 139 -17.64 13.16 -4.21
N PHE A 140 -16.64 13.95 -4.64
CA PHE A 140 -16.79 14.85 -5.80
C PHE A 140 -16.70 14.17 -7.17
N GLY A 141 -16.42 12.86 -7.19
CA GLY A 141 -16.48 12.04 -8.40
C GLY A 141 -15.14 11.67 -9.02
N VAL A 142 -15.22 10.73 -9.95
CA VAL A 142 -14.08 10.07 -10.59
C VAL A 142 -13.12 11.05 -11.29
N ARG A 143 -13.67 12.13 -11.88
CA ARG A 143 -12.86 13.11 -12.60
C ARG A 143 -11.86 13.81 -11.70
N LEU A 144 -12.29 14.24 -10.50
CA LEU A 144 -11.40 14.89 -9.54
C LEU A 144 -10.30 13.92 -9.07
N VAL A 145 -10.68 12.69 -8.73
CA VAL A 145 -9.73 11.64 -8.33
C VAL A 145 -8.68 11.39 -9.43
N SER A 146 -9.12 11.30 -10.70
CA SER A 146 -8.20 11.09 -11.83
C SER A 146 -7.24 12.27 -12.04
N VAL A 147 -7.71 13.51 -11.88
CA VAL A 147 -6.85 14.71 -11.97
C VAL A 147 -5.85 14.75 -10.84
N LEU A 148 -6.29 14.53 -9.59
CA LEU A 148 -5.40 14.50 -8.41
C LEU A 148 -4.33 13.42 -8.56
N ASN A 149 -4.67 12.22 -9.03
CA ASN A 149 -3.69 11.17 -9.26
C ASN A 149 -2.70 11.52 -10.38
N SER A 150 -3.14 12.22 -11.42
CA SER A 150 -2.24 12.67 -12.48
C SER A 150 -1.26 13.74 -11.97
N ILE A 151 -1.70 14.67 -11.14
CA ILE A 151 -0.85 15.65 -10.45
C ILE A 151 0.12 14.93 -9.50
N SER A 152 -0.37 13.94 -8.77
CA SER A 152 0.41 13.14 -7.82
C SER A 152 1.66 12.52 -8.46
N VAL A 153 1.57 11.98 -9.68
CA VAL A 153 2.74 11.41 -10.38
C VAL A 153 3.86 12.44 -10.49
N TRP A 154 3.52 13.63 -10.99
CA TRP A 154 4.52 14.69 -11.18
C TRP A 154 5.03 15.23 -9.84
N TRP A 155 4.16 15.33 -8.85
CA TRP A 155 4.55 15.73 -7.50
C TRP A 155 5.54 14.75 -6.87
N HIS A 156 5.31 13.44 -7.01
CA HIS A 156 6.21 12.42 -6.48
C HIS A 156 7.57 12.43 -7.21
N LEU A 157 7.56 12.49 -8.53
CA LEU A 157 8.82 12.50 -9.30
C LEU A 157 9.63 13.78 -9.04
N ALA A 158 8.97 14.94 -9.08
CA ALA A 158 9.62 16.21 -8.76
C ALA A 158 10.02 16.27 -7.28
N GLY A 159 9.21 15.74 -6.38
CA GLY A 159 9.49 15.67 -4.94
C GLY A 159 10.71 14.82 -4.62
N VAL A 160 10.80 13.61 -5.20
CA VAL A 160 11.99 12.75 -5.06
C VAL A 160 13.22 13.46 -5.61
N ALA A 161 13.14 14.03 -6.82
CA ALA A 161 14.27 14.77 -7.42
C ALA A 161 14.69 15.97 -6.57
N SER A 162 13.72 16.72 -6.01
CA SER A 162 14.01 17.87 -5.14
C SER A 162 14.63 17.44 -3.82
N ILE A 163 14.07 16.44 -3.14
CA ILE A 163 14.60 15.95 -1.85
C ILE A 163 16.02 15.42 -2.06
N VAL A 164 16.21 14.53 -3.02
CA VAL A 164 17.53 13.93 -3.28
C VAL A 164 18.52 14.98 -3.77
N GLY A 165 18.10 15.87 -4.68
CA GLY A 165 18.96 16.94 -5.19
C GLY A 165 19.40 17.89 -4.07
N VAL A 166 18.48 18.37 -3.23
CA VAL A 166 18.82 19.25 -2.11
C VAL A 166 19.74 18.54 -1.12
N LEU A 167 19.40 17.30 -0.72
CA LEU A 167 20.20 16.52 0.23
C LEU A 167 21.57 16.08 -0.34
N ALA A 168 21.74 16.03 -1.65
CA ALA A 168 23.02 15.69 -2.27
C ALA A 168 23.97 16.89 -2.41
N PHE A 169 23.46 18.13 -2.46
CA PHE A 169 24.29 19.29 -2.79
C PHE A 169 24.36 20.36 -1.69
N VAL A 170 23.42 20.37 -0.72
CA VAL A 170 23.38 21.41 0.31
C VAL A 170 24.18 21.07 1.57
N PRO A 171 24.07 19.83 2.14
CA PRO A 171 24.86 19.50 3.32
C PRO A 171 26.37 19.44 3.05
N ASP A 172 27.17 19.96 3.98
CA ASP A 172 28.63 19.94 3.86
C ASP A 172 29.24 18.55 4.01
N HIS A 173 28.53 17.64 4.70
CA HIS A 173 28.98 16.28 4.99
C HIS A 173 27.97 15.24 4.54
N HIS A 174 28.51 14.15 3.99
CA HIS A 174 27.73 12.98 3.59
C HIS A 174 28.36 11.71 4.18
N ARG A 175 27.52 10.73 4.52
CA ARG A 175 27.98 9.42 4.92
C ARG A 175 28.74 8.74 3.76
N SER A 176 29.70 7.88 4.11
CA SER A 176 30.43 7.11 3.12
C SER A 176 29.54 6.08 2.41
N PRO A 177 29.87 5.69 1.16
CA PRO A 177 29.18 4.56 0.51
C PRO A 177 29.21 3.27 1.33
N SER A 178 30.34 3.01 2.05
CA SER A 178 30.42 1.86 2.95
C SER A 178 29.35 1.92 4.02
N PHE A 179 29.13 3.08 4.65
CA PHE A 179 28.05 3.25 5.64
C PHE A 179 26.67 2.93 5.03
N VAL A 180 26.35 3.51 3.88
CA VAL A 180 25.03 3.36 3.25
C VAL A 180 24.74 1.92 2.82
N PHE A 181 25.76 1.18 2.35
CA PHE A 181 25.54 -0.15 1.77
C PHE A 181 25.98 -1.32 2.64
N THR A 182 26.71 -1.09 3.76
CA THR A 182 27.22 -2.17 4.60
C THR A 182 26.95 -2.01 6.08
N GLU A 183 26.47 -0.83 6.55
CA GLU A 183 26.19 -0.64 7.96
C GLU A 183 24.95 -1.42 8.38
N PHE A 184 25.13 -2.32 9.35
CA PHE A 184 24.08 -3.16 9.89
C PHE A 184 23.82 -2.79 11.36
N VAL A 185 22.59 -2.36 11.67
CA VAL A 185 22.17 -1.96 13.00
C VAL A 185 21.01 -2.84 13.46
N ASN A 186 21.01 -3.22 14.73
CA ASN A 186 20.01 -4.12 15.28
C ASN A 186 19.55 -3.67 16.67
N ASP A 187 18.38 -3.06 16.71
CA ASP A 187 17.70 -2.63 17.94
C ASP A 187 16.49 -3.54 18.26
N THR A 188 16.32 -4.63 17.52
CA THR A 188 15.17 -5.52 17.65
C THR A 188 15.22 -6.45 18.86
N GLY A 189 16.39 -6.59 19.51
CA GLY A 189 16.65 -7.57 20.57
C GLY A 189 16.82 -9.01 20.09
N TRP A 190 16.64 -9.32 18.80
CA TRP A 190 16.96 -10.64 18.23
C TRP A 190 18.45 -10.78 17.96
N HIS A 191 19.02 -11.95 18.29
CA HIS A 191 20.46 -12.20 18.09
C HIS A 191 20.81 -12.70 16.68
N ASN A 192 19.85 -13.24 15.94
CA ASN A 192 20.08 -13.78 14.59
C ASN A 192 20.03 -12.66 13.53
N PRO A 193 21.16 -12.27 12.91
CA PRO A 193 21.18 -11.16 11.94
C PRO A 193 20.38 -11.47 10.67
N LEU A 194 20.25 -12.74 10.27
CA LEU A 194 19.44 -13.12 9.12
C LEU A 194 17.95 -12.91 9.38
N TYR A 195 17.51 -13.18 10.63
CA TYR A 195 16.13 -12.91 11.02
C TYR A 195 15.86 -11.40 11.09
N VAL A 196 16.79 -10.62 11.66
CA VAL A 196 16.69 -9.15 11.67
C VAL A 196 16.64 -8.59 10.27
N ALA A 197 17.53 -9.05 9.37
CA ALA A 197 17.50 -8.64 7.96
C ALA A 197 16.18 -9.01 7.29
N ALA A 198 15.62 -10.19 7.55
CA ALA A 198 14.36 -10.63 6.99
C ALA A 198 13.19 -9.76 7.46
N ILE A 199 13.05 -9.47 8.76
CA ILE A 199 11.97 -8.58 9.24
C ILE A 199 12.17 -7.13 8.77
N GLY A 200 13.41 -6.67 8.57
CA GLY A 200 13.73 -5.36 7.99
C GLY A 200 13.20 -5.15 6.56
N LEU A 201 12.88 -6.23 5.83
CA LEU A 201 12.24 -6.15 4.51
C LEU A 201 10.84 -5.52 4.56
N LEU A 202 10.24 -5.35 5.75
CA LEU A 202 8.91 -4.77 5.90
C LEU A 202 8.82 -3.36 5.30
N LEU A 203 9.84 -2.53 5.44
CA LEU A 203 9.89 -1.19 4.84
C LEU A 203 9.59 -1.24 3.34
N ALA A 204 10.32 -2.09 2.62
CA ALA A 204 10.16 -2.24 1.18
C ALA A 204 8.82 -2.93 0.84
N GLN A 205 8.47 -4.02 1.53
CA GLN A 205 7.27 -4.78 1.23
C GLN A 205 5.98 -3.98 1.51
N TYR A 206 5.95 -3.15 2.56
CA TYR A 206 4.86 -2.23 2.83
C TYR A 206 4.74 -1.18 1.73
N THR A 207 5.87 -0.53 1.38
CA THR A 207 5.87 0.51 0.36
C THR A 207 5.42 -0.02 -1.00
N PHE A 208 5.82 -1.24 -1.38
CA PHE A 208 5.39 -1.87 -2.63
C PHE A 208 4.02 -2.54 -2.54
N SER A 209 3.08 -1.99 -1.77
CA SER A 209 1.67 -2.44 -1.75
C SER A 209 0.77 -1.50 -2.55
N GLY A 210 -0.43 -1.96 -2.92
CA GLY A 210 -1.45 -1.14 -3.57
C GLY A 210 -1.31 -0.94 -5.08
N TYR A 211 -0.40 -1.65 -5.75
CA TYR A 211 -0.31 -1.59 -7.23
C TYR A 211 -1.53 -2.21 -7.94
N ASP A 212 -2.37 -2.95 -7.25
CA ASP A 212 -3.67 -3.46 -7.71
C ASP A 212 -4.75 -2.37 -7.82
N ALA A 213 -4.51 -1.15 -7.35
CA ALA A 213 -5.41 -0.02 -7.53
C ALA A 213 -5.80 0.21 -9.00
N SER A 214 -4.87 -0.03 -9.94
CA SER A 214 -5.15 -0.06 -11.38
C SER A 214 -6.22 -1.08 -11.77
N ALA A 215 -6.26 -2.25 -11.12
CA ALA A 215 -7.28 -3.26 -11.38
C ALA A 215 -8.63 -2.86 -10.78
N HIS A 216 -8.67 -2.29 -9.57
CA HIS A 216 -9.91 -1.81 -8.93
C HIS A 216 -10.61 -0.70 -9.72
N LEU A 217 -9.89 0.05 -10.54
CA LEU A 217 -10.44 1.09 -11.41
C LEU A 217 -10.60 0.63 -12.87
N SER A 218 -10.57 -0.66 -13.16
CA SER A 218 -10.69 -1.21 -14.52
C SER A 218 -11.98 -0.80 -15.22
N GLU A 219 -13.13 -0.81 -14.52
CA GLU A 219 -14.43 -0.43 -15.09
C GLU A 219 -14.52 1.07 -15.46
N GLU A 220 -13.63 1.89 -14.91
CA GLU A 220 -13.49 3.32 -15.21
C GLU A 220 -12.39 3.61 -16.25
N THR A 221 -11.71 2.55 -16.79
CA THR A 221 -10.51 2.65 -17.63
C THR A 221 -10.78 2.19 -19.06
N ALA A 222 -10.41 3.02 -20.03
CA ALA A 222 -10.47 2.63 -21.43
C ALA A 222 -9.42 1.54 -21.75
N ASN A 223 -9.84 0.52 -22.51
CA ASN A 223 -9.00 -0.64 -22.85
C ASN A 223 -8.33 -1.27 -21.61
N ALA A 224 -9.14 -1.55 -20.59
CA ALA A 224 -8.67 -1.98 -19.26
C ALA A 224 -7.81 -3.23 -19.31
N SER A 225 -8.10 -4.21 -20.19
CA SER A 225 -7.31 -5.43 -20.34
C SER A 225 -5.82 -5.18 -20.61
N VAL A 226 -5.48 -4.07 -21.26
CA VAL A 226 -4.08 -3.70 -21.53
C VAL A 226 -3.63 -2.59 -20.59
N SER A 227 -4.50 -1.59 -20.36
CA SER A 227 -4.13 -0.40 -19.58
C SER A 227 -3.90 -0.73 -18.11
N ALA A 228 -4.78 -1.54 -17.48
CA ALA A 228 -4.62 -1.92 -16.08
C ALA A 228 -3.41 -2.84 -15.88
N ALA A 229 -3.20 -3.84 -16.74
CA ALA A 229 -2.03 -4.70 -16.68
C ALA A 229 -0.70 -3.90 -16.78
N ARG A 230 -0.61 -2.96 -17.74
CA ARG A 230 0.56 -2.08 -17.87
C ARG A 230 0.68 -1.10 -16.71
N GLY A 231 -0.44 -0.63 -16.17
CA GLY A 231 -0.49 0.27 -15.01
C GLY A 231 0.18 -0.36 -13.79
N ILE A 232 -0.23 -1.59 -13.45
CA ILE A 232 0.35 -2.39 -12.36
C ILE A 232 1.89 -2.50 -12.51
N VAL A 233 2.36 -2.99 -13.65
CA VAL A 233 3.81 -3.26 -13.85
C VAL A 233 4.62 -1.95 -13.85
N ARG A 234 4.14 -0.92 -14.53
CA ARG A 234 4.84 0.38 -14.62
C ARG A 234 4.90 1.08 -13.27
N ALA A 235 3.83 1.00 -12.47
CA ALA A 235 3.82 1.61 -11.14
C ALA A 235 4.91 1.00 -10.24
N VAL A 236 5.05 -0.32 -10.20
CA VAL A 236 6.09 -1.01 -9.44
C VAL A 236 7.49 -0.65 -9.97
N TRP A 237 7.69 -0.70 -11.29
CA TRP A 237 8.99 -0.44 -11.90
C TRP A 237 9.49 0.99 -11.62
N VAL A 238 8.64 2.00 -11.83
CA VAL A 238 9.01 3.41 -11.59
C VAL A 238 9.27 3.67 -10.11
N SER A 239 8.41 3.12 -9.23
CA SER A 239 8.58 3.25 -7.79
C SER A 239 9.83 2.54 -7.28
N TRP A 240 10.23 1.41 -7.88
CA TRP A 240 11.44 0.70 -7.51
C TRP A 240 12.69 1.56 -7.69
N ILE A 241 12.80 2.21 -8.86
CA ILE A 241 13.91 3.12 -9.13
C ILE A 241 13.84 4.37 -8.25
N ALA A 242 12.68 5.03 -8.20
CA ALA A 242 12.51 6.27 -7.45
C ALA A 242 12.77 6.09 -5.94
N GLY A 243 12.28 4.98 -5.36
CA GLY A 243 12.48 4.70 -3.94
C GLY A 243 13.92 4.32 -3.60
N PHE A 244 14.63 3.60 -4.50
CA PHE A 244 16.06 3.33 -4.30
C PHE A 244 16.86 4.63 -4.24
N VAL A 245 16.60 5.54 -5.15
CA VAL A 245 17.27 6.86 -5.20
C VAL A 245 16.92 7.70 -3.97
N LEU A 246 15.65 7.67 -3.55
CA LEU A 246 15.18 8.39 -2.36
C LEU A 246 15.83 7.88 -1.08
N LEU A 247 15.81 6.55 -0.86
CA LEU A 247 16.42 5.93 0.32
C LEU A 247 17.93 6.19 0.36
N ALA A 248 18.62 6.06 -0.78
CA ALA A 248 20.04 6.36 -0.87
C ALA A 248 20.30 7.83 -0.52
N GLY A 249 19.60 8.78 -1.15
CA GLY A 249 19.78 10.21 -0.92
C GLY A 249 19.56 10.60 0.55
N LEU A 250 18.51 10.08 1.17
CA LEU A 250 18.23 10.35 2.59
C LEU A 250 19.29 9.73 3.50
N THR A 251 19.74 8.50 3.21
CA THR A 251 20.73 7.79 4.04
C THR A 251 22.12 8.41 3.92
N PHE A 252 22.51 8.89 2.73
CA PHE A 252 23.76 9.64 2.56
C PHE A 252 23.77 10.95 3.34
N ALA A 253 22.61 11.59 3.52
CA ALA A 253 22.46 12.88 4.18
C ALA A 253 22.40 12.80 5.72
N ILE A 254 22.41 11.61 6.33
CA ILE A 254 22.40 11.46 7.80
C ILE A 254 23.63 12.13 8.41
N GLN A 255 23.42 13.19 9.21
CA GLN A 255 24.49 13.89 9.94
C GLN A 255 24.78 13.17 11.26
N ASP A 256 23.74 12.89 12.05
CA ASP A 256 23.80 12.15 13.30
C ASP A 256 22.84 10.95 13.24
N TYR A 257 23.41 9.73 13.32
CA TYR A 257 22.61 8.50 13.25
C TYR A 257 21.79 8.28 14.51
N ALA A 258 22.43 8.45 15.68
CA ALA A 258 21.76 8.25 16.95
C ALA A 258 20.66 9.29 17.17
N GLY A 259 20.94 10.57 16.88
CA GLY A 259 19.94 11.63 16.92
C GLY A 259 18.79 11.42 15.94
N ALA A 260 19.03 10.80 14.78
CA ALA A 260 17.97 10.43 13.85
C ALA A 260 17.09 9.29 14.37
N GLN A 261 17.68 8.26 15.05
CA GLN A 261 16.91 7.18 15.67
C GLN A 261 16.06 7.67 16.85
N ASP A 262 16.64 8.47 17.73
CA ASP A 262 15.99 9.06 18.91
C ASP A 262 15.35 10.42 18.60
N SER A 263 14.83 10.56 17.39
CA SER A 263 14.31 11.83 16.87
C SER A 263 13.32 12.50 17.82
N ALA A 264 13.62 13.74 18.21
CA ALA A 264 12.73 14.56 19.04
C ALA A 264 11.37 14.83 18.36
N THR A 265 11.31 14.77 17.03
CA THR A 265 10.06 14.89 16.26
C THR A 265 9.27 13.59 16.20
N GLY A 266 9.82 12.46 16.65
CA GLY A 266 9.27 11.11 16.45
C GLY A 266 9.27 10.63 14.99
N VAL A 267 9.89 11.39 14.07
CA VAL A 267 9.93 11.13 12.63
C VAL A 267 11.38 11.25 12.13
N PRO A 268 12.15 10.14 12.08
CA PRO A 268 13.56 10.16 11.70
C PRO A 268 13.88 10.90 10.38
N PRO A 269 13.11 10.76 9.29
CA PRO A 269 13.35 11.56 8.09
C PRO A 269 13.26 13.08 8.31
N ALA A 270 12.36 13.54 9.20
CA ALA A 270 12.27 14.96 9.55
C ALA A 270 13.53 15.42 10.27
N GLN A 271 14.04 14.62 11.22
CA GLN A 271 15.29 14.93 11.94
C GLN A 271 16.48 15.01 10.99
N ILE A 272 16.63 14.03 10.08
CA ILE A 272 17.70 14.06 9.06
C ILE A 272 17.64 15.34 8.23
N MET A 273 16.44 15.77 7.82
CA MET A 273 16.26 17.01 7.06
C MET A 273 16.60 18.26 7.90
N ILE A 274 16.26 18.26 9.20
CA ILE A 274 16.59 19.38 10.12
C ILE A 274 18.10 19.47 10.31
N ASP A 275 18.77 18.36 10.57
CA ASP A 275 20.21 18.33 10.82
C ASP A 275 21.01 18.73 9.56
N ALA A 276 20.51 18.31 8.38
CA ALA A 276 21.16 18.58 7.10
C ALA A 276 20.92 20.00 6.56
N LEU A 277 19.74 20.60 6.81
CA LEU A 277 19.28 21.81 6.10
C LEU A 277 18.78 22.93 7.03
N GLY A 278 18.73 22.68 8.33
CA GLY A 278 18.08 23.57 9.29
C GLY A 278 16.56 23.67 9.12
N THR A 279 15.93 24.50 9.94
CA THR A 279 14.47 24.61 10.04
C THR A 279 13.78 24.95 8.73
N SER A 280 14.31 25.89 7.95
CA SER A 280 13.66 26.35 6.71
C SER A 280 13.73 25.32 5.59
N GLY A 281 14.89 24.70 5.40
CA GLY A 281 15.07 23.64 4.40
C GLY A 281 14.24 22.42 4.73
N ALA A 282 14.27 21.96 5.99
CA ALA A 282 13.45 20.85 6.45
C ALA A 282 11.94 21.11 6.27
N THR A 283 11.47 22.33 6.57
CA THR A 283 10.07 22.72 6.34
C THR A 283 9.65 22.52 4.88
N ALA A 284 10.47 22.97 3.94
CA ALA A 284 10.15 22.84 2.51
C ALA A 284 10.06 21.36 2.07
N LEU A 285 11.01 20.52 2.51
CA LEU A 285 11.00 19.11 2.16
C LEU A 285 9.87 18.34 2.86
N LEU A 286 9.56 18.65 4.12
CA LEU A 286 8.43 18.07 4.84
C LEU A 286 7.09 18.37 4.16
N LEU A 287 6.90 19.58 3.64
CA LEU A 287 5.70 19.93 2.86
C LEU A 287 5.57 19.07 1.61
N ILE A 288 6.68 18.82 0.91
CA ILE A 288 6.68 17.91 -0.26
C ILE A 288 6.20 16.51 0.14
N VAL A 289 6.75 15.97 1.25
CA VAL A 289 6.39 14.64 1.77
C VAL A 289 4.93 14.58 2.21
N ILE A 290 4.46 15.54 3.01
CA ILE A 290 3.08 15.57 3.50
C ILE A 290 2.09 15.61 2.33
N VAL A 291 2.29 16.47 1.34
CA VAL A 291 1.41 16.55 0.17
C VAL A 291 1.42 15.24 -0.63
N ALA A 292 2.58 14.58 -0.76
CA ALA A 292 2.67 13.27 -1.40
C ALA A 292 1.87 12.20 -0.63
N GLN A 293 1.95 12.20 0.71
CA GLN A 293 1.18 11.29 1.57
C GLN A 293 -0.32 11.55 1.46
N LEU A 294 -0.76 12.80 1.37
CA LEU A 294 -2.16 13.15 1.15
C LEU A 294 -2.67 12.66 -0.23
N PHE A 295 -1.85 12.74 -1.28
CA PHE A 295 -2.21 12.13 -2.57
C PHE A 295 -2.33 10.61 -2.47
N CYS A 296 -1.41 9.96 -1.75
CA CYS A 296 -1.40 8.52 -1.53
C CYS A 296 -2.68 8.06 -0.82
N GLY A 297 -3.01 8.64 0.34
CA GLY A 297 -4.21 8.28 1.10
C GLY A 297 -5.51 8.55 0.33
N ASN A 298 -5.58 9.66 -0.42
CA ASN A 298 -6.74 9.93 -1.28
C ASN A 298 -6.92 8.87 -2.37
N ALA A 299 -5.83 8.41 -2.99
CA ALA A 299 -5.84 7.35 -4.00
C ALA A 299 -6.25 5.99 -3.39
N GLU A 300 -5.76 5.70 -2.19
CA GLU A 300 -6.09 4.46 -1.47
C GLU A 300 -7.57 4.42 -1.06
N VAL A 301 -8.14 5.52 -0.55
CA VAL A 301 -9.57 5.63 -0.27
C VAL A 301 -10.40 5.42 -1.55
N ALA A 302 -9.93 5.94 -2.70
CA ALA A 302 -10.57 5.69 -3.98
C ALA A 302 -10.60 4.19 -4.33
N ALA A 303 -9.47 3.49 -4.27
CA ALA A 303 -9.37 2.06 -4.59
C ALA A 303 -10.20 1.22 -3.61
N THR A 304 -10.04 1.44 -2.31
CA THR A 304 -10.76 0.71 -1.25
C THR A 304 -12.27 0.85 -1.37
N SER A 305 -12.77 2.07 -1.62
CA SER A 305 -14.22 2.30 -1.75
C SER A 305 -14.82 1.58 -2.97
N ARG A 306 -14.07 1.43 -4.08
CA ARG A 306 -14.50 0.62 -5.24
C ARG A 306 -14.53 -0.86 -4.92
N MET A 307 -13.53 -1.35 -4.19
CA MET A 307 -13.51 -2.73 -3.69
C MET A 307 -14.68 -3.01 -2.76
N VAL A 308 -14.94 -2.15 -1.75
CA VAL A 308 -16.09 -2.26 -0.84
C VAL A 308 -17.40 -2.25 -1.61
N PHE A 309 -17.56 -1.36 -2.59
CA PHE A 309 -18.74 -1.29 -3.46
C PHE A 309 -18.93 -2.60 -4.23
N ALA A 310 -17.90 -3.08 -4.95
CA ALA A 310 -17.98 -4.28 -5.75
C ALA A 310 -18.26 -5.52 -4.90
N PHE A 311 -17.61 -5.65 -3.75
CA PHE A 311 -17.81 -6.77 -2.82
C PHE A 311 -19.20 -6.73 -2.16
N SER A 312 -19.76 -5.52 -1.95
CA SER A 312 -21.14 -5.35 -1.49
C SER A 312 -22.17 -5.61 -2.59
N ARG A 313 -21.85 -5.31 -3.85
CA ARG A 313 -22.71 -5.66 -5.00
C ARG A 313 -22.98 -7.16 -5.06
N ASP A 314 -21.98 -7.94 -4.68
CA ASP A 314 -22.06 -9.40 -4.62
C ASP A 314 -22.59 -9.95 -3.28
N ASN A 315 -23.11 -9.08 -2.40
CA ASN A 315 -23.65 -9.42 -1.08
C ASN A 315 -22.64 -10.07 -0.12
N ALA A 316 -21.37 -9.73 -0.23
CA ALA A 316 -20.31 -10.32 0.59
C ALA A 316 -20.14 -9.64 1.97
N LEU A 317 -20.55 -8.39 2.11
CA LEU A 317 -20.41 -7.65 3.37
C LEU A 317 -21.72 -7.61 4.17
N PRO A 318 -21.66 -7.60 5.51
CA PRO A 318 -22.82 -7.25 6.32
C PRO A 318 -23.36 -5.87 5.91
N GLY A 319 -24.67 -5.75 5.70
CA GLY A 319 -25.28 -4.49 5.27
C GLY A 319 -25.00 -4.10 3.80
N SER A 320 -24.64 -5.05 2.96
CA SER A 320 -24.33 -4.84 1.52
C SER A 320 -25.36 -3.96 0.78
N ALA A 321 -26.64 -4.05 1.14
CA ALA A 321 -27.69 -3.22 0.55
C ALA A 321 -27.46 -1.70 0.75
N LEU A 322 -26.75 -1.30 1.82
CA LEU A 322 -26.37 0.09 2.07
C LEU A 322 -25.10 0.45 1.30
N TRP A 323 -24.07 -0.37 1.42
CA TRP A 323 -22.73 -0.06 0.91
C TRP A 323 -22.64 -0.05 -0.63
N ARG A 324 -23.54 -0.76 -1.33
CA ARG A 324 -23.63 -0.75 -2.80
C ARG A 324 -24.41 0.43 -3.39
N LYS A 325 -24.89 1.38 -2.57
CA LYS A 325 -25.59 2.55 -3.08
C LYS A 325 -24.63 3.54 -3.71
N VAL A 326 -25.01 4.03 -4.90
CA VAL A 326 -24.28 5.03 -5.67
C VAL A 326 -25.07 6.34 -5.71
N SER A 327 -24.40 7.45 -5.50
CA SER A 327 -25.00 8.79 -5.63
C SER A 327 -25.39 9.05 -7.09
N ALA A 328 -26.64 9.43 -7.33
CA ALA A 328 -27.10 9.79 -8.67
C ALA A 328 -26.40 11.05 -9.23
N ARG A 329 -25.97 11.98 -8.33
CA ARG A 329 -25.33 13.25 -8.70
C ARG A 329 -23.85 13.08 -9.03
N THR A 330 -23.08 12.38 -8.20
CA THR A 330 -21.62 12.28 -8.32
C THR A 330 -21.17 10.97 -8.94
N ARG A 331 -22.07 9.99 -9.07
CA ARG A 331 -21.79 8.62 -9.53
C ARG A 331 -20.71 7.92 -8.70
N THR A 332 -20.63 8.26 -7.40
CA THR A 332 -19.69 7.68 -6.45
C THR A 332 -20.39 6.82 -5.40
N PRO A 333 -19.76 5.76 -4.88
CA PRO A 333 -20.34 4.91 -3.84
C PRO A 333 -20.18 5.55 -2.46
N VAL A 334 -20.93 6.61 -2.18
CA VAL A 334 -20.83 7.43 -0.95
C VAL A 334 -20.80 6.60 0.34
N PRO A 335 -21.71 5.63 0.57
CA PRO A 335 -21.65 4.83 1.80
C PRO A 335 -20.39 3.96 1.88
N ALA A 336 -19.88 3.45 0.76
CA ALA A 336 -18.64 2.66 0.74
C ALA A 336 -17.41 3.51 1.10
N VAL A 337 -17.37 4.79 0.66
CA VAL A 337 -16.30 5.73 1.05
C VAL A 337 -16.30 5.92 2.57
N TRP A 338 -17.47 6.22 3.18
CA TRP A 338 -17.56 6.41 4.63
C TRP A 338 -17.28 5.14 5.42
N LEU A 339 -17.68 3.97 4.92
CA LEU A 339 -17.34 2.70 5.55
C LEU A 339 -15.82 2.48 5.52
N SER A 340 -15.14 2.76 4.39
CA SER A 340 -13.71 2.57 4.25
C SER A 340 -12.92 3.43 5.26
N VAL A 341 -13.20 4.73 5.32
CA VAL A 341 -12.49 5.62 6.26
C VAL A 341 -12.86 5.34 7.72
N GLY A 342 -14.12 4.97 8.01
CA GLY A 342 -14.55 4.60 9.35
C GLY A 342 -13.88 3.34 9.87
N LEU A 343 -13.75 2.30 9.04
CA LEU A 343 -13.03 1.07 9.40
C LEU A 343 -11.53 1.30 9.53
N ALA A 344 -10.92 2.14 8.68
CA ALA A 344 -9.53 2.54 8.82
C ALA A 344 -9.27 3.27 10.16
N ALA A 345 -10.19 4.15 10.58
CA ALA A 345 -10.13 4.80 11.89
C ALA A 345 -10.17 3.79 13.04
N VAL A 346 -11.01 2.75 12.94
CA VAL A 346 -11.10 1.67 13.95
C VAL A 346 -9.80 0.87 14.00
N ILE A 347 -9.19 0.54 12.85
CA ILE A 347 -7.91 -0.20 12.80
C ILE A 347 -6.79 0.60 13.46
N ALA A 348 -6.79 1.93 13.32
CA ALA A 348 -5.77 2.81 13.91
C ALA A 348 -6.01 3.13 15.41
N LEU A 349 -7.18 2.82 16.00
CA LEU A 349 -7.49 3.14 17.41
C LEU A 349 -6.41 2.69 18.42
N PRO A 350 -5.80 1.50 18.28
CA PRO A 350 -4.75 1.09 19.22
C PRO A 350 -3.54 2.03 19.26
N SER A 351 -3.30 2.81 18.20
CA SER A 351 -2.21 3.79 18.15
C SER A 351 -2.40 4.98 19.12
N LEU A 352 -3.58 5.13 19.72
CA LEU A 352 -3.81 6.06 20.84
C LEU A 352 -3.08 5.65 22.12
N TYR A 353 -2.78 4.35 22.29
CA TYR A 353 -2.29 3.79 23.53
C TYR A 353 -0.89 3.22 23.40
N SER A 354 -0.43 2.92 22.19
CA SER A 354 0.87 2.29 21.94
C SER A 354 1.47 2.75 20.62
N THR A 355 2.73 3.19 20.65
CA THR A 355 3.51 3.52 19.44
C THR A 355 3.80 2.28 18.60
N THR A 356 3.93 1.10 19.24
CA THR A 356 4.13 -0.19 18.57
C THR A 356 2.91 -0.60 17.74
N ALA A 357 1.70 -0.14 18.12
CA ALA A 357 0.47 -0.42 17.39
C ALA A 357 0.50 0.12 15.96
N TYR A 358 1.19 1.22 15.72
CA TYR A 358 1.35 1.75 14.36
C TYR A 358 2.14 0.78 13.45
N GLY A 359 3.21 0.18 13.96
CA GLY A 359 3.93 -0.88 13.25
C GLY A 359 3.03 -2.07 12.92
N ALA A 360 2.12 -2.46 13.82
CA ALA A 360 1.13 -3.50 13.55
C ALA A 360 0.14 -3.11 12.45
N VAL A 361 -0.30 -1.86 12.37
CA VAL A 361 -1.18 -1.36 11.29
C VAL A 361 -0.51 -1.51 9.93
N THR A 362 0.76 -1.15 9.80
CA THR A 362 1.52 -1.32 8.53
C THR A 362 1.72 -2.79 8.16
N ALA A 363 1.96 -3.66 9.17
CA ALA A 363 2.05 -5.09 8.96
C ALA A 363 0.70 -5.71 8.55
N ILE A 364 -0.44 -5.23 9.11
CA ILE A 364 -1.80 -5.64 8.70
C ILE A 364 -2.03 -5.40 7.21
N ASN A 365 -1.59 -4.25 6.67
CA ASN A 365 -1.65 -3.99 5.24
C ASN A 365 -0.95 -5.11 4.47
N VAL A 366 0.31 -5.42 4.80
CA VAL A 366 1.12 -6.40 4.07
C VAL A 366 0.51 -7.79 4.13
N ILE A 367 0.19 -8.29 5.33
CA ILE A 367 -0.33 -9.67 5.49
C ILE A 367 -1.77 -9.84 5.00
N GLY A 368 -2.51 -8.76 4.81
CA GLY A 368 -3.83 -8.77 4.18
C GLY A 368 -3.73 -8.76 2.66
N ILE A 369 -3.08 -7.74 2.09
CA ILE A 369 -3.11 -7.51 0.64
C ILE A 369 -2.20 -8.49 -0.13
N THR A 370 -1.03 -8.84 0.43
CA THR A 370 -0.05 -9.66 -0.29
C THR A 370 -0.56 -11.07 -0.62
N PRO A 371 -1.21 -11.83 0.32
CA PRO A 371 -1.83 -13.10 -0.04
C PRO A 371 -2.94 -12.95 -1.08
N ALA A 372 -3.70 -11.84 -1.03
CA ALA A 372 -4.74 -11.57 -2.01
C ALA A 372 -4.18 -11.43 -3.44
N TYR A 373 -2.94 -10.95 -3.61
CA TYR A 373 -2.25 -10.92 -4.91
C TYR A 373 -1.90 -12.33 -5.43
N ALA A 374 -1.44 -13.20 -4.52
CA ALA A 374 -0.96 -14.51 -4.90
C ALA A 374 -2.08 -15.53 -5.20
N ILE A 375 -3.24 -15.41 -4.55
CA ILE A 375 -4.34 -16.37 -4.73
C ILE A 375 -4.78 -16.44 -6.20
N PRO A 376 -5.11 -15.35 -6.92
CA PRO A 376 -5.45 -15.41 -8.33
C PRO A 376 -4.32 -15.99 -9.19
N VAL A 377 -3.07 -15.67 -8.89
CA VAL A 377 -1.90 -16.22 -9.60
C VAL A 377 -1.78 -17.73 -9.39
N LEU A 378 -1.91 -18.22 -8.15
CA LEU A 378 -1.91 -19.64 -7.82
C LEU A 378 -3.04 -20.39 -8.54
N LEU A 379 -4.24 -19.82 -8.55
CA LEU A 379 -5.40 -20.43 -9.23
C LEU A 379 -5.21 -20.47 -10.74
N ARG A 380 -4.63 -19.41 -11.33
CA ARG A 380 -4.21 -19.39 -12.73
C ARG A 380 -3.20 -20.51 -13.04
N LEU A 381 -2.19 -20.71 -12.19
CA LEU A 381 -1.21 -21.78 -12.36
C LEU A 381 -1.87 -23.17 -12.30
N ARG A 382 -2.84 -23.37 -11.39
CA ARG A 382 -3.62 -24.61 -11.28
C ARG A 382 -4.56 -24.83 -12.45
N ALA A 383 -5.11 -23.76 -13.04
CA ALA A 383 -5.94 -23.86 -14.22
C ALA A 383 -5.16 -24.37 -15.45
N GLY A 384 -3.86 -24.12 -15.51
CA GLY A 384 -2.99 -24.58 -16.58
C GLY A 384 -3.47 -24.15 -17.96
N ASP A 385 -3.71 -25.09 -18.87
CA ASP A 385 -4.13 -24.84 -20.24
C ASP A 385 -5.62 -24.44 -20.37
N ARG A 386 -6.40 -24.55 -19.29
CA ARG A 386 -7.80 -24.05 -19.24
C ARG A 386 -7.87 -22.52 -19.04
N PHE A 387 -6.78 -21.89 -18.66
CA PHE A 387 -6.71 -20.42 -18.54
C PHE A 387 -6.56 -19.80 -19.92
N THR A 388 -7.48 -18.91 -20.30
CA THR A 388 -7.39 -18.11 -21.51
C THR A 388 -6.73 -16.79 -21.20
N PRO A 389 -5.50 -16.52 -21.68
CA PRO A 389 -4.79 -15.28 -21.42
C PRO A 389 -5.50 -14.09 -22.08
N GLY A 390 -5.42 -12.92 -21.44
CA GLY A 390 -5.80 -11.67 -22.03
C GLY A 390 -4.78 -11.15 -23.09
N PRO A 391 -5.05 -9.99 -23.70
CA PRO A 391 -4.16 -9.38 -24.71
C PRO A 391 -2.74 -9.09 -24.18
N TRP A 392 -2.61 -8.86 -22.87
CA TRP A 392 -1.33 -8.72 -22.21
C TRP A 392 -1.03 -10.00 -21.44
N ASN A 393 0.06 -10.70 -21.76
CA ASN A 393 0.43 -11.96 -21.12
C ASN A 393 1.95 -12.16 -21.16
N LEU A 394 2.43 -13.08 -20.31
CA LEU A 394 3.85 -13.41 -20.14
C LEU A 394 4.33 -14.54 -21.08
N GLY A 395 3.45 -15.15 -21.85
CA GLY A 395 3.78 -16.26 -22.74
C GLY A 395 4.47 -17.42 -21.98
N ARG A 396 5.64 -17.83 -22.47
CA ARG A 396 6.43 -18.93 -21.85
C ARG A 396 6.89 -18.65 -20.41
N TRP A 397 6.99 -17.38 -20.02
CA TRP A 397 7.44 -16.96 -18.71
C TRP A 397 6.33 -16.99 -17.65
N SER A 398 5.10 -17.18 -18.04
CA SER A 398 3.95 -17.14 -17.14
C SER A 398 4.05 -18.14 -15.98
N ARG A 399 4.42 -19.40 -16.26
CA ARG A 399 4.56 -20.42 -15.21
C ARG A 399 5.74 -20.15 -14.25
N PRO A 400 6.99 -19.93 -14.70
CA PRO A 400 8.10 -19.67 -13.80
C PRO A 400 7.90 -18.40 -12.98
N VAL A 401 7.50 -17.29 -13.58
CA VAL A 401 7.22 -16.03 -12.87
C VAL A 401 6.09 -16.23 -11.85
N GLY A 402 5.02 -16.91 -12.22
CA GLY A 402 3.90 -17.18 -11.31
C GLY A 402 4.31 -18.01 -10.08
N TRP A 403 5.14 -19.06 -10.24
CA TRP A 403 5.61 -19.85 -9.09
C TRP A 403 6.55 -19.05 -8.19
N ILE A 404 7.47 -18.24 -8.75
CA ILE A 404 8.32 -17.36 -7.95
C ILE A 404 7.45 -16.37 -7.16
N ALA A 405 6.46 -15.76 -7.81
CA ALA A 405 5.54 -14.84 -7.18
C ALA A 405 4.79 -15.46 -6.00
N VAL A 406 4.22 -16.64 -6.17
CA VAL A 406 3.47 -17.37 -5.12
C VAL A 406 4.39 -17.74 -3.96
N THR A 407 5.60 -18.23 -4.25
CA THR A 407 6.59 -18.61 -3.21
C THR A 407 7.04 -17.40 -2.41
N TRP A 408 7.35 -16.29 -3.09
CA TRP A 408 7.70 -15.03 -2.43
C TRP A 408 6.59 -14.54 -1.50
N VAL A 409 5.35 -14.52 -1.99
CA VAL A 409 4.21 -14.08 -1.20
C VAL A 409 3.97 -14.99 0.01
N ALA A 410 4.08 -16.30 -0.14
CA ALA A 410 3.98 -17.22 0.97
C ALA A 410 5.05 -16.95 2.03
N PHE A 411 6.30 -16.73 1.60
CA PHE A 411 7.41 -16.39 2.47
C PHE A 411 7.15 -15.10 3.27
N VAL A 412 6.83 -13.99 2.61
CA VAL A 412 6.64 -12.70 3.29
C VAL A 412 5.38 -12.68 4.16
N THR A 413 4.32 -13.41 3.78
CA THR A 413 3.11 -13.53 4.60
C THR A 413 3.41 -14.22 5.93
N ILE A 414 4.16 -15.32 5.90
CA ILE A 414 4.58 -16.02 7.12
C ILE A 414 5.52 -15.13 7.93
N LEU A 415 6.53 -14.54 7.29
CA LEU A 415 7.55 -13.71 7.92
C LEU A 415 6.93 -12.57 8.73
N PHE A 416 5.99 -11.83 8.15
CA PHE A 416 5.39 -10.67 8.82
C PHE A 416 4.25 -11.01 9.80
N CYS A 417 3.90 -12.28 9.92
CA CYS A 417 3.13 -12.79 11.05
C CYS A 417 4.00 -13.12 12.28
N LEU A 418 5.32 -13.22 12.11
CA LEU A 418 6.26 -13.54 13.19
C LEU A 418 6.58 -12.31 14.06
N PRO A 419 7.10 -12.49 15.28
CA PRO A 419 7.48 -11.40 16.18
C PRO A 419 8.58 -10.52 15.58
N GLN A 420 8.43 -9.20 15.66
CA GLN A 420 9.39 -8.23 15.13
C GLN A 420 10.39 -7.73 16.15
N ALA A 421 10.10 -7.89 17.44
CA ALA A 421 10.97 -7.49 18.54
C ALA A 421 11.12 -8.60 19.59
N SER A 422 12.21 -8.56 20.35
CA SER A 422 12.53 -9.48 21.46
C SER A 422 12.96 -8.67 22.70
N PRO A 423 12.47 -9.02 23.91
CA PRO A 423 11.53 -10.10 24.22
C PRO A 423 10.10 -9.80 23.70
N VAL A 424 9.34 -10.86 23.40
CA VAL A 424 7.94 -10.73 23.02
C VAL A 424 7.11 -10.49 24.27
N THR A 425 6.59 -9.29 24.43
CA THR A 425 5.71 -8.87 25.53
C THR A 425 4.37 -8.41 24.96
N VAL A 426 3.41 -8.07 25.81
CA VAL A 426 2.14 -7.47 25.38
C VAL A 426 2.41 -6.17 24.59
N ASP A 427 3.39 -5.37 24.99
CA ASP A 427 3.69 -4.08 24.35
C ASP A 427 4.49 -4.23 23.04
N SER A 428 5.29 -5.30 22.88
CA SER A 428 6.13 -5.55 21.69
C SER A 428 5.57 -6.61 20.75
N MET A 429 4.40 -7.19 21.06
CA MET A 429 3.79 -8.22 20.23
C MET A 429 3.34 -7.67 18.88
N ASN A 430 3.63 -8.44 17.81
CA ASN A 430 3.09 -8.17 16.48
C ASN A 430 1.62 -8.56 16.40
N TYR A 431 0.72 -7.61 16.68
CA TYR A 431 -0.73 -7.82 16.66
C TYR A 431 -1.31 -8.04 15.25
N ALA A 432 -0.52 -7.86 14.19
CA ALA A 432 -0.99 -8.08 12.83
C ALA A 432 -1.48 -9.52 12.60
N SER A 433 -0.76 -10.51 13.15
CA SER A 433 -1.18 -11.93 13.09
C SER A 433 -2.51 -12.19 13.79
N ALA A 434 -2.75 -11.54 14.94
CA ALA A 434 -4.02 -11.63 15.66
C ALA A 434 -5.15 -10.97 14.86
N ALA A 435 -4.91 -9.80 14.27
CA ALA A 435 -5.89 -9.13 13.40
C ALA A 435 -6.27 -9.99 12.19
N LEU A 436 -5.29 -10.61 11.53
CA LEU A 436 -5.52 -11.55 10.43
C LEU A 436 -6.39 -12.73 10.89
N ALA A 437 -6.05 -13.34 12.02
CA ALA A 437 -6.83 -14.47 12.57
C ALA A 437 -8.29 -14.06 12.87
N VAL A 438 -8.49 -12.91 13.51
CA VAL A 438 -9.84 -12.38 13.81
C VAL A 438 -10.64 -12.17 12.53
N VAL A 439 -10.05 -11.54 11.51
CA VAL A 439 -10.74 -11.31 10.23
C VAL A 439 -11.08 -12.62 9.53
N LEU A 440 -10.19 -13.60 9.51
CA LEU A 440 -10.45 -14.91 8.92
C LEU A 440 -11.54 -15.69 9.67
N ILE A 441 -11.57 -15.61 11.00
CA ILE A 441 -12.64 -16.21 11.83
C ILE A 441 -13.96 -15.53 11.52
N LEU A 442 -14.03 -14.20 11.53
CA LEU A 442 -15.25 -13.44 11.23
C LEU A 442 -15.72 -13.68 9.78
N ALA A 443 -14.80 -13.69 8.82
CA ALA A 443 -15.10 -14.00 7.42
C ALA A 443 -15.67 -15.41 7.28
N THR A 444 -15.12 -16.38 8.02
CA THR A 444 -15.60 -17.77 8.00
C THR A 444 -16.98 -17.88 8.65
N ALA A 445 -17.18 -17.26 9.80
CA ALA A 445 -18.50 -17.24 10.46
C ALA A 445 -19.55 -16.58 9.55
N TRP A 446 -19.20 -15.45 8.94
CA TRP A 446 -20.08 -14.74 8.01
C TRP A 446 -20.35 -15.52 6.72
N TRP A 447 -19.39 -16.33 6.25
CA TRP A 447 -19.62 -17.23 5.12
C TRP A 447 -20.80 -18.15 5.34
N TYR A 448 -20.93 -18.76 6.53
CA TYR A 448 -22.05 -19.66 6.82
C TYR A 448 -23.40 -18.94 6.82
N ALA A 449 -23.46 -17.68 7.21
CA ALA A 449 -24.66 -16.86 7.16
C ALA A 449 -24.97 -16.36 5.74
N ALA A 450 -23.94 -15.92 4.99
CA ALA A 450 -24.10 -15.19 3.72
C ALA A 450 -24.01 -16.09 2.47
N ARG A 451 -23.51 -17.33 2.56
CA ARG A 451 -23.26 -18.19 1.40
C ARG A 451 -24.46 -18.42 0.48
N GLY A 452 -25.68 -18.31 1.01
CA GLY A 452 -26.93 -18.42 0.24
C GLY A 452 -27.22 -17.19 -0.61
N SER A 453 -26.83 -16.01 -0.11
CA SER A 453 -27.06 -14.70 -0.75
C SER A 453 -25.84 -14.17 -1.49
N TYR A 454 -24.64 -14.70 -1.21
CA TYR A 454 -23.42 -14.32 -1.92
C TYR A 454 -23.55 -14.71 -3.38
N GLY A 455 -23.68 -13.71 -4.24
CA GLY A 455 -23.85 -13.88 -5.68
C GLY A 455 -22.59 -14.37 -6.35
N THR A 456 -22.73 -14.97 -7.54
CA THR A 456 -21.63 -14.99 -8.48
C THR A 456 -21.34 -13.53 -8.84
N PRO A 457 -20.08 -13.07 -8.74
CA PRO A 457 -19.75 -11.72 -9.15
C PRO A 457 -20.36 -11.45 -10.53
N SER A 458 -21.24 -10.44 -10.60
CA SER A 458 -21.95 -10.16 -11.83
C SER A 458 -20.95 -9.78 -12.91
N ALA A 459 -20.94 -10.54 -13.99
CA ALA A 459 -20.27 -10.20 -15.24
C ALA A 459 -20.95 -9.00 -15.96
N ALA A 460 -21.69 -8.19 -15.21
CA ALA A 460 -22.33 -6.99 -15.71
C ALA A 460 -21.27 -6.05 -16.29
N HIS A 461 -21.12 -6.14 -17.60
CA HIS A 461 -20.19 -5.49 -18.51
C HIS A 461 -18.97 -6.33 -18.91
N GLN A 462 -19.20 -7.54 -19.39
CA GLN A 462 -18.35 -8.08 -20.47
C GLN A 462 -18.69 -7.28 -21.74
N PRO A 463 -17.69 -6.75 -22.46
CA PRO A 463 -17.94 -6.05 -23.74
C PRO A 463 -18.25 -7.04 -24.88
N GLU A 464 -18.87 -8.19 -24.62
CA GLU A 464 -19.31 -9.13 -25.65
C GLU A 464 -20.51 -8.62 -26.44
N ASP A 465 -21.28 -7.65 -25.90
CA ASP A 465 -22.40 -7.08 -26.64
C ASP A 465 -22.01 -5.95 -27.64
N ALA A 466 -20.73 -5.56 -27.67
CA ALA A 466 -20.24 -4.55 -28.60
C ALA A 466 -19.83 -5.11 -29.98
N VAL A 467 -19.79 -6.44 -30.15
CA VAL A 467 -19.34 -7.06 -31.42
C VAL A 467 -20.53 -7.45 -32.32
N VAL A 468 -21.76 -7.47 -31.80
CA VAL A 468 -22.93 -7.91 -32.57
C VAL A 468 -23.78 -6.75 -33.13
N ALA A 469 -23.48 -5.51 -32.80
CA ALA A 469 -24.20 -4.33 -33.30
C ALA A 469 -23.53 -3.64 -34.53
N GLY A 470 -22.65 -4.34 -35.23
CA GLY A 470 -21.89 -3.81 -36.38
C GLY A 470 -21.82 -4.79 -37.56
N SER A 471 -22.92 -5.47 -37.85
CA SER A 471 -23.08 -6.21 -39.13
C SER A 471 -24.26 -5.68 -39.92
#